data_bc92e444487e8896e35bfd2e52d7e5f9
#
_entry.id   bc92e444487e8896e35bfd2e52d7e5f9
#
_cell.length_a   1.000
_cell.length_b   1.000
_cell.length_c   1.000
_cell.angle_alpha   90.00
_cell.angle_beta   90.00
_cell.angle_gamma   90.00
#
_symmetry.space_group_name_H-M   'P 1'
#
loop_
_entity.id
_entity.type
_entity.pdbx_description
1 polymer ?
#
loop_
_entity_poly.entity_id
_entity_poly.type
_entity_poly.pdbx_seq_one_letter_code
_entity_poly.pdbx_strand_id
1 'polypeptide(L)'
;GVKEIAGIPVVGNMDTISEYLCHEWVDEVFVKISETEPYPQKLIDEIITMGLTVHLSLGEMEKSLSGKNFIEKIGGYSVITSSINTASPKQLLYKRLMDIAGGIVGCLLTVILIIVIGPMIYIKSPGPIFFSQVRIGKNGKKFKIYKFRSMYMDAEERKAELMSQNKMEGLMFKMDNDPRITKVGRFIRKFSIDELPQFYNVLRGDMSLVGTRPPTLDEFEQYSSHHKRRLSLRPGR
;
A
#
# COMPACT_ATOMS: atom_id res chain seq x y z
N GLY A 1 -10.78 21.20 -21.72
CA GLY A 1 -10.68 21.62 -20.33
C GLY A 1 -9.36 22.29 -20.04
N VAL A 2 -9.27 23.06 -18.97
CA VAL A 2 -8.05 23.70 -18.50
C VAL A 2 -7.07 22.59 -18.11
N LYS A 3 -5.85 22.60 -18.69
CA LYS A 3 -4.84 21.56 -18.41
C LYS A 3 -3.97 21.88 -17.19
N GLU A 4 -3.89 23.16 -16.82
CA GLU A 4 -2.99 23.64 -15.78
C GLU A 4 -3.53 24.96 -15.18
N ILE A 5 -3.40 25.13 -13.86
CA ILE A 5 -3.74 26.35 -13.12
C ILE A 5 -2.54 26.73 -12.26
N ALA A 6 -1.96 27.91 -12.51
CA ALA A 6 -0.78 28.43 -11.78
C ALA A 6 0.41 27.46 -11.72
N GLY A 7 0.70 26.73 -12.81
CA GLY A 7 1.77 25.76 -12.85
C GLY A 7 1.44 24.39 -12.25
N ILE A 8 0.18 24.17 -11.83
CA ILE A 8 -0.29 22.91 -11.23
C ILE A 8 -1.19 22.20 -12.25
N PRO A 9 -0.94 20.91 -12.58
CA PRO A 9 -1.75 20.16 -13.53
C PRO A 9 -3.17 19.94 -12.99
N VAL A 10 -4.18 20.08 -13.87
CA VAL A 10 -5.56 19.73 -13.56
C VAL A 10 -5.77 18.26 -13.89
N VAL A 11 -5.98 17.42 -12.87
CA VAL A 11 -6.06 15.95 -12.98
C VAL A 11 -7.49 15.42 -13.10
N GLY A 12 -8.49 16.23 -12.83
CA GLY A 12 -9.90 15.81 -12.89
C GLY A 12 -10.88 16.94 -12.62
N ASN A 13 -12.15 16.62 -12.64
CA ASN A 13 -13.26 17.47 -12.24
C ASN A 13 -14.04 16.82 -11.08
N MET A 14 -15.14 17.42 -10.62
CA MET A 14 -15.94 16.93 -9.50
C MET A 14 -16.50 15.52 -9.73
N ASP A 15 -16.72 15.10 -10.97
CA ASP A 15 -17.30 13.79 -11.31
C ASP A 15 -16.19 12.69 -11.39
N THR A 16 -14.98 13.07 -11.75
CA THR A 16 -13.88 12.12 -12.01
C THR A 16 -12.85 12.05 -10.89
N ILE A 17 -12.87 12.99 -9.93
CA ILE A 17 -11.86 13.09 -8.89
C ILE A 17 -11.87 11.88 -7.93
N SER A 18 -13.03 11.32 -7.63
CA SER A 18 -13.15 10.12 -6.78
C SER A 18 -12.43 8.92 -7.40
N GLU A 19 -12.59 8.71 -8.71
CA GLU A 19 -11.90 7.66 -9.44
C GLU A 19 -10.38 7.87 -9.44
N TYR A 20 -9.93 9.09 -9.72
CA TYR A 20 -8.51 9.46 -9.64
C TYR A 20 -7.93 9.18 -8.25
N LEU A 21 -8.60 9.64 -7.18
CA LEU A 21 -8.16 9.40 -5.80
C LEU A 21 -8.15 7.93 -5.42
N CYS A 22 -8.97 7.08 -6.01
CA CYS A 22 -8.94 5.63 -5.79
C CYS A 22 -7.68 4.97 -6.35
N HIS A 23 -7.17 5.41 -7.48
CA HIS A 23 -6.14 4.70 -8.25
C HIS A 23 -4.75 5.35 -8.18
N GLU A 24 -4.68 6.61 -7.77
CA GLU A 24 -3.40 7.32 -7.65
C GLU A 24 -2.93 7.46 -6.20
N TRP A 25 -1.62 7.70 -6.06
CA TRP A 25 -1.02 7.97 -4.76
C TRP A 25 -1.33 9.41 -4.33
N VAL A 26 -2.19 9.54 -3.33
CA VAL A 26 -2.54 10.81 -2.69
C VAL A 26 -2.49 10.61 -1.16
N ASP A 27 -1.79 11.46 -0.44
CA ASP A 27 -1.72 11.42 1.02
C ASP A 27 -2.79 12.30 1.66
N GLU A 28 -2.99 13.50 1.13
CA GLU A 28 -3.87 14.53 1.69
C GLU A 28 -4.60 15.29 0.59
N VAL A 29 -5.81 15.75 0.87
CA VAL A 29 -6.64 16.54 -0.05
C VAL A 29 -6.99 17.86 0.61
N PHE A 30 -6.64 18.98 -0.04
CA PHE A 30 -7.04 20.32 0.39
C PHE A 30 -8.25 20.78 -0.42
N VAL A 31 -9.36 21.06 0.26
CA VAL A 31 -10.62 21.49 -0.35
C VAL A 31 -10.84 22.98 -0.05
N LYS A 32 -10.87 23.79 -1.10
CA LYS A 32 -11.27 25.19 -1.06
C LYS A 32 -12.52 25.36 -1.90
N ILE A 33 -13.61 25.73 -1.27
CA ILE A 33 -14.90 25.95 -1.90
C ILE A 33 -15.13 27.44 -2.04
N SER A 34 -15.64 27.89 -3.19
CA SER A 34 -16.10 29.27 -3.39
C SER A 34 -17.41 29.47 -2.68
N GLU A 35 -17.66 30.68 -2.16
CA GLU A 35 -18.93 31.06 -1.50
C GLU A 35 -20.17 30.87 -2.40
N THR A 36 -19.97 30.86 -3.73
CA THR A 36 -21.02 30.69 -4.72
C THR A 36 -21.34 29.24 -5.05
N GLU A 37 -20.50 28.28 -4.63
CA GLU A 37 -20.66 26.86 -5.01
C GLU A 37 -21.29 26.06 -3.87
N PRO A 38 -22.16 25.09 -4.17
CA PRO A 38 -22.74 24.23 -3.16
C PRO A 38 -21.67 23.34 -2.51
N TYR A 39 -21.77 23.17 -1.19
CA TYR A 39 -20.84 22.36 -0.44
C TYR A 39 -20.91 20.87 -0.86
N PRO A 40 -19.81 20.27 -1.35
CA PRO A 40 -19.80 18.90 -1.91
C PRO A 40 -19.71 17.83 -0.81
N GLN A 41 -20.70 17.79 0.11
CA GLN A 41 -20.70 16.88 1.27
C GLN A 41 -20.42 15.43 0.88
N LYS A 42 -21.12 14.92 -0.16
CA LYS A 42 -20.99 13.53 -0.58
C LYS A 42 -19.57 13.17 -1.00
N LEU A 43 -18.91 14.05 -1.77
CA LEU A 43 -17.53 13.86 -2.21
C LEU A 43 -16.57 13.86 -1.02
N ILE A 44 -16.75 14.77 -0.08
CA ILE A 44 -15.90 14.88 1.12
C ILE A 44 -16.05 13.63 1.99
N ASP A 45 -17.28 13.15 2.22
CA ASP A 45 -17.53 11.93 2.96
C ASP A 45 -16.93 10.71 2.29
N GLU A 46 -16.97 10.66 0.95
CA GLU A 46 -16.35 9.59 0.17
C GLU A 46 -14.82 9.62 0.31
N ILE A 47 -14.17 10.78 0.19
CA ILE A 47 -12.72 10.95 0.37
C ILE A 47 -12.29 10.53 1.79
N ILE A 48 -13.05 10.94 2.82
CA ILE A 48 -12.81 10.53 4.21
C ILE A 48 -12.97 8.99 4.35
N THR A 49 -13.95 8.41 3.71
CA THR A 49 -14.20 6.96 3.73
C THR A 49 -13.06 6.17 3.05
N MET A 50 -12.41 6.75 2.03
CA MET A 50 -11.18 6.19 1.43
C MET A 50 -9.99 6.18 2.41
N GLY A 51 -10.09 6.88 3.53
CA GLY A 51 -9.04 6.98 4.56
C GLY A 51 -8.01 8.08 4.29
N LEU A 52 -8.29 8.98 3.36
CA LEU A 52 -7.46 10.14 3.08
C LEU A 52 -7.70 11.24 4.12
N THR A 53 -6.67 12.05 4.37
CA THR A 53 -6.80 13.24 5.21
C THR A 53 -7.36 14.38 4.39
N VAL A 54 -8.44 15.01 4.88
CA VAL A 54 -9.08 16.14 4.19
C VAL A 54 -8.91 17.41 5.02
N HIS A 55 -8.37 18.45 4.38
CA HIS A 55 -8.23 19.80 4.94
C HIS A 55 -9.24 20.71 4.27
N LEU A 56 -10.11 21.30 5.08
CA LEU A 56 -11.15 22.20 4.58
C LEU A 56 -10.84 23.63 4.98
N SER A 57 -10.83 24.55 4.01
CA SER A 57 -10.70 25.97 4.29
C SER A 57 -11.92 26.49 5.04
N LEU A 58 -11.69 27.18 6.17
CA LEU A 58 -12.75 27.75 7.02
C LEU A 58 -13.36 29.03 6.40
N GLY A 59 -13.86 28.96 5.17
CA GLY A 59 -14.60 30.09 4.60
C GLY A 59 -16.03 30.22 5.10
N GLU A 60 -16.74 29.10 5.23
CA GLU A 60 -18.14 29.01 5.72
C GLU A 60 -18.44 27.58 6.17
N MET A 61 -18.17 27.23 7.44
CA MET A 61 -18.43 25.86 7.87
C MET A 61 -19.21 25.77 9.17
N GLU A 62 -20.47 25.49 9.03
CA GLU A 62 -21.36 25.03 10.09
C GLU A 62 -21.86 23.58 9.93
N LYS A 63 -21.26 22.79 9.00
CA LYS A 63 -21.74 21.42 8.72
C LYS A 63 -20.81 20.36 9.23
N SER A 64 -21.40 19.38 9.94
CA SER A 64 -20.75 18.23 10.56
C SER A 64 -19.96 17.38 9.56
N LEU A 65 -18.67 17.25 9.77
CA LEU A 65 -17.79 16.30 9.06
C LEU A 65 -17.78 14.95 9.76
N SER A 66 -17.76 13.87 8.98
CA SER A 66 -17.56 12.53 9.51
C SER A 66 -16.11 12.34 9.94
N GLY A 67 -15.87 11.79 11.15
CA GLY A 67 -14.53 11.50 11.65
C GLY A 67 -14.07 12.40 12.79
N LYS A 68 -12.78 12.35 13.13
CA LYS A 68 -12.19 13.25 14.11
C LYS A 68 -11.69 14.51 13.42
N ASN A 69 -12.19 15.64 13.89
CA ASN A 69 -11.92 16.95 13.33
C ASN A 69 -11.04 17.76 14.29
N PHE A 70 -10.05 18.45 13.74
CA PHE A 70 -9.23 19.41 14.48
C PHE A 70 -8.89 20.60 13.59
N ILE A 71 -8.72 21.77 14.22
CA ILE A 71 -8.41 23.02 13.51
C ILE A 71 -6.90 23.20 13.54
N GLU A 72 -6.30 23.46 12.38
CA GLU A 72 -4.87 23.74 12.24
C GLU A 72 -4.61 24.82 11.19
N LYS A 73 -3.36 25.30 11.09
CA LYS A 73 -2.95 26.27 10.08
C LYS A 73 -2.03 25.60 9.05
N ILE A 74 -2.43 25.64 7.78
CA ILE A 74 -1.65 25.12 6.66
C ILE A 74 -1.44 26.25 5.64
N GLY A 75 -0.18 26.59 5.33
CA GLY A 75 0.15 27.62 4.33
C GLY A 75 -0.49 28.99 4.60
N GLY A 76 -0.72 29.36 5.88
CA GLY A 76 -1.37 30.62 6.26
C GLY A 76 -2.90 30.56 6.34
N TYR A 77 -3.54 29.48 5.92
CA TYR A 77 -4.98 29.26 6.01
C TYR A 77 -5.34 28.53 7.31
N SER A 78 -6.42 28.95 7.97
CA SER A 78 -7.05 28.14 9.01
C SER A 78 -7.93 27.08 8.35
N VAL A 79 -7.69 25.79 8.67
CA VAL A 79 -8.38 24.66 8.07
C VAL A 79 -8.94 23.74 9.14
N ILE A 80 -10.02 23.01 8.79
CA ILE A 80 -10.47 21.87 9.56
C ILE A 80 -9.92 20.63 8.89
N THR A 81 -9.10 19.86 9.62
CA THR A 81 -8.59 18.58 9.20
C THR A 81 -9.48 17.48 9.72
N SER A 82 -9.99 16.63 8.83
CA SER A 82 -10.79 15.46 9.16
C SER A 82 -10.09 14.18 8.69
N SER A 83 -9.97 13.20 9.59
CA SER A 83 -9.36 11.90 9.26
C SER A 83 -9.97 10.77 10.08
N ILE A 84 -10.05 9.60 9.49
CA ILE A 84 -10.44 8.36 10.20
C ILE A 84 -9.27 7.81 11.03
N ASN A 85 -8.05 8.00 10.54
CA ASN A 85 -6.83 7.47 11.15
C ASN A 85 -6.15 8.54 12.01
N THR A 86 -6.64 8.71 13.23
CA THR A 86 -6.07 9.67 14.18
C THR A 86 -5.19 8.97 15.21
N ALA A 87 -4.00 8.56 14.81
CA ALA A 87 -2.95 8.19 15.76
C ALA A 87 -2.21 9.44 16.22
N SER A 88 -1.98 9.57 17.53
CA SER A 88 -1.19 10.69 18.04
C SER A 88 0.27 10.61 17.50
N PRO A 89 0.96 11.77 17.37
CA PRO A 89 2.38 11.77 16.94
C PRO A 89 3.27 10.87 17.81
N LYS A 90 3.00 10.76 19.10
CA LYS A 90 3.71 9.85 20.00
C LYS A 90 3.48 8.38 19.64
N GLN A 91 2.25 7.97 19.34
CA GLN A 91 1.93 6.60 18.92
C GLN A 91 2.59 6.26 17.59
N LEU A 92 2.61 7.18 16.63
CA LEU A 92 3.29 7.01 15.35
C LEU A 92 4.81 6.85 15.54
N LEU A 93 5.40 7.64 16.45
CA LEU A 93 6.83 7.53 16.80
C LEU A 93 7.14 6.17 17.41
N TYR A 94 6.41 5.73 18.45
CA TYR A 94 6.61 4.42 19.08
C TYR A 94 6.44 3.28 18.07
N LYS A 95 5.40 3.36 17.24
CA LYS A 95 5.19 2.40 16.17
C LYS A 95 6.39 2.32 15.23
N ARG A 96 6.95 3.48 14.84
CA ARG A 96 8.12 3.52 13.96
C ARG A 96 9.38 2.97 14.63
N LEU A 97 9.60 3.26 15.91
CA LEU A 97 10.72 2.70 16.68
C LEU A 97 10.63 1.17 16.76
N MET A 98 9.44 0.62 17.02
CA MET A 98 9.21 -0.83 16.99
C MET A 98 9.47 -1.42 15.60
N ASP A 99 9.02 -0.78 14.54
CA ASP A 99 9.26 -1.22 13.16
C ASP A 99 10.76 -1.23 12.84
N ILE A 100 11.51 -0.22 13.27
CA ILE A 100 12.96 -0.15 13.08
C ILE A 100 13.66 -1.26 13.87
N ALA A 101 13.36 -1.43 15.15
CA ALA A 101 13.98 -2.45 16.00
C ALA A 101 13.73 -3.86 15.44
N GLY A 102 12.47 -4.20 15.14
CA GLY A 102 12.13 -5.49 14.56
C GLY A 102 12.67 -5.66 13.13
N GLY A 103 12.73 -4.57 12.35
CA GLY A 103 13.35 -4.56 11.04
C GLY A 103 14.85 -4.88 11.08
N ILE A 104 15.60 -4.33 12.05
CA ILE A 104 17.03 -4.62 12.24
C ILE A 104 17.21 -6.11 12.57
N VAL A 105 16.48 -6.62 13.57
CA VAL A 105 16.55 -8.03 13.96
C VAL A 105 16.21 -8.95 12.79
N GLY A 106 15.14 -8.66 12.07
CA GLY A 106 14.73 -9.45 10.90
C GLY A 106 15.73 -9.41 9.75
N CYS A 107 16.38 -8.25 9.50
CA CYS A 107 17.43 -8.15 8.50
C CYS A 107 18.68 -8.94 8.90
N LEU A 108 19.09 -8.91 10.17
CA LEU A 108 20.21 -9.71 10.66
C LEU A 108 19.93 -11.22 10.48
N LEU A 109 18.73 -11.68 10.84
CA LEU A 109 18.30 -13.07 10.58
C LEU A 109 18.31 -13.38 9.08
N THR A 110 17.85 -12.46 8.24
CA THR A 110 17.86 -12.62 6.77
C THR A 110 19.28 -12.81 6.26
N VAL A 111 20.25 -12.02 6.72
CA VAL A 111 21.66 -12.12 6.31
C VAL A 111 22.24 -13.49 6.70
N ILE A 112 21.98 -13.97 7.91
CA ILE A 112 22.41 -15.31 8.34
C ILE A 112 21.82 -16.40 7.42
N LEU A 113 20.54 -16.28 7.10
CA LEU A 113 19.86 -17.28 6.28
C LEU A 113 20.24 -17.19 4.79
N ILE A 114 20.71 -16.06 4.29
CA ILE A 114 21.25 -15.95 2.91
C ILE A 114 22.43 -16.92 2.74
N ILE A 115 23.30 -17.06 3.75
CA ILE A 115 24.49 -17.92 3.69
C ILE A 115 24.11 -19.39 3.49
N VAL A 116 23.00 -19.83 4.09
CA VAL A 116 22.54 -21.23 4.02
C VAL A 116 21.57 -21.44 2.85
N ILE A 117 20.55 -20.59 2.77
CA ILE A 117 19.43 -20.79 1.81
C ILE A 117 19.82 -20.29 0.41
N GLY A 118 20.66 -19.25 0.31
CA GLY A 118 21.09 -18.69 -0.97
C GLY A 118 21.71 -19.73 -1.90
N PRO A 119 22.75 -20.48 -1.47
CA PRO A 119 23.33 -21.58 -2.25
C PRO A 119 22.30 -22.66 -2.60
N MET A 120 21.41 -23.03 -1.68
CA MET A 120 20.38 -24.05 -1.91
C MET A 120 19.41 -23.63 -3.02
N ILE A 121 19.00 -22.35 -3.04
CA ILE A 121 18.16 -21.80 -4.11
C ILE A 121 18.91 -21.82 -5.43
N TYR A 122 20.15 -21.33 -5.45
CA TYR A 122 20.96 -21.24 -6.66
C TYR A 122 21.24 -22.61 -7.30
N ILE A 123 21.60 -23.62 -6.50
CA ILE A 123 21.87 -24.97 -6.98
C ILE A 123 20.61 -25.61 -7.61
N LYS A 124 19.41 -25.37 -7.04
CA LYS A 124 18.16 -25.96 -7.56
C LYS A 124 17.56 -25.21 -8.73
N SER A 125 17.83 -23.92 -8.84
CA SER A 125 17.37 -23.07 -9.92
C SER A 125 18.37 -21.92 -10.09
N PRO A 126 19.34 -22.03 -11.02
CA PRO A 126 20.33 -20.99 -11.28
C PRO A 126 19.67 -19.63 -11.58
N GLY A 127 20.26 -18.54 -11.03
CA GLY A 127 19.75 -17.18 -11.19
C GLY A 127 19.66 -16.41 -9.87
N PRO A 128 19.02 -15.24 -9.80
CA PRO A 128 18.97 -14.38 -8.62
C PRO A 128 18.32 -15.09 -7.42
N ILE A 129 18.91 -14.93 -6.24
CA ILE A 129 18.42 -15.51 -4.97
C ILE A 129 17.13 -14.82 -4.53
N PHE A 130 17.03 -13.52 -4.79
CA PHE A 130 15.88 -12.72 -4.43
C PHE A 130 14.91 -12.59 -5.60
N PHE A 131 13.64 -12.58 -5.26
CA PHE A 131 12.52 -12.19 -6.12
C PHE A 131 12.01 -10.83 -5.65
N SER A 132 11.64 -9.97 -6.58
CA SER A 132 10.99 -8.70 -6.27
C SER A 132 9.74 -8.51 -7.13
N GLN A 133 8.71 -7.92 -6.54
CA GLN A 133 7.47 -7.59 -7.22
C GLN A 133 6.98 -6.20 -6.78
N VAL A 134 6.42 -5.45 -7.71
CA VAL A 134 5.78 -4.17 -7.37
C VAL A 134 4.46 -4.43 -6.65
N ARG A 135 4.25 -3.74 -5.57
CA ARG A 135 3.06 -3.78 -4.73
C ARG A 135 2.60 -2.36 -4.40
N ILE A 136 1.36 -2.25 -3.95
CA ILE A 136 0.78 -0.99 -3.53
C ILE A 136 0.86 -0.87 -2.00
N GLY A 137 1.44 0.23 -1.55
CA GLY A 137 1.62 0.59 -0.15
C GLY A 137 0.60 1.63 0.32
N LYS A 138 1.01 2.37 1.37
CA LYS A 138 0.18 3.42 1.97
C LYS A 138 -0.29 4.42 0.89
N ASN A 139 -1.58 4.72 0.92
CA ASN A 139 -2.28 5.72 0.08
C ASN A 139 -2.13 5.51 -1.45
N GLY A 140 -1.75 4.31 -1.91
CA GLY A 140 -1.55 4.02 -3.33
C GLY A 140 -0.08 4.06 -3.78
N LYS A 141 0.88 4.36 -2.89
CA LYS A 141 2.31 4.42 -3.24
C LYS A 141 2.83 3.08 -3.72
N LYS A 142 3.40 3.03 -4.91
CA LYS A 142 4.05 1.84 -5.47
C LYS A 142 5.42 1.60 -4.80
N PHE A 143 5.70 0.35 -4.40
CA PHE A 143 7.01 -0.04 -3.87
C PHE A 143 7.37 -1.46 -4.29
N LYS A 144 8.64 -1.85 -4.22
CA LYS A 144 9.11 -3.21 -4.50
C LYS A 144 9.18 -4.01 -3.20
N ILE A 145 8.41 -5.09 -3.11
CA ILE A 145 8.54 -6.07 -2.05
C ILE A 145 9.65 -7.07 -2.39
N TYR A 146 10.42 -7.51 -1.41
CA TYR A 146 11.50 -8.48 -1.59
C TYR A 146 11.17 -9.79 -0.89
N LYS A 147 11.48 -10.92 -1.56
CA LYS A 147 11.34 -12.28 -1.02
C LYS A 147 12.52 -13.14 -1.46
N PHE A 148 12.79 -14.25 -0.77
CA PHE A 148 13.61 -15.30 -1.35
C PHE A 148 12.85 -15.97 -2.51
N ARG A 149 13.58 -16.27 -3.58
CA ARG A 149 13.00 -16.97 -4.73
C ARG A 149 12.65 -18.39 -4.34
N SER A 150 11.38 -18.71 -4.34
CA SER A 150 10.83 -20.04 -4.02
C SER A 150 10.35 -20.82 -5.23
N MET A 151 10.33 -20.18 -6.40
CA MET A 151 9.86 -20.73 -7.67
C MET A 151 10.99 -20.79 -8.71
N TYR A 152 10.79 -21.58 -9.75
CA TYR A 152 11.66 -21.61 -10.92
C TYR A 152 11.60 -20.29 -11.69
N MET A 153 12.60 -20.05 -12.57
CA MET A 153 12.71 -18.79 -13.31
C MET A 153 11.57 -18.57 -14.31
N ASP A 154 11.05 -19.64 -14.87
CA ASP A 154 9.96 -19.70 -15.84
C ASP A 154 8.56 -19.71 -15.19
N ALA A 155 8.49 -19.45 -13.87
CA ALA A 155 7.25 -19.59 -13.10
C ALA A 155 6.12 -18.65 -13.55
N GLU A 156 6.45 -17.46 -14.06
CA GLU A 156 5.43 -16.50 -14.51
C GLU A 156 4.87 -16.90 -15.89
N GLU A 157 5.72 -17.40 -16.79
CA GLU A 157 5.28 -17.92 -18.10
C GLU A 157 4.34 -19.11 -17.92
N ARG A 158 4.71 -20.05 -17.03
CA ARG A 158 3.90 -21.23 -16.70
C ARG A 158 2.61 -20.89 -15.94
N LYS A 159 2.48 -19.71 -15.38
CA LYS A 159 1.26 -19.29 -14.69
C LYS A 159 0.06 -19.24 -15.63
N ALA A 160 0.25 -18.74 -16.85
CA ALA A 160 -0.82 -18.66 -17.85
C ALA A 160 -1.40 -20.05 -18.19
N GLU A 161 -0.55 -21.06 -18.31
CA GLU A 161 -0.96 -22.43 -18.60
C GLU A 161 -1.72 -23.09 -17.44
N LEU A 162 -1.42 -22.67 -16.20
CA LEU A 162 -2.00 -23.24 -14.98
C LEU A 162 -3.25 -22.50 -14.50
N MET A 163 -3.67 -21.41 -15.16
CA MET A 163 -4.84 -20.62 -14.74
C MET A 163 -6.13 -21.43 -14.68
N SER A 164 -6.29 -22.46 -15.54
CA SER A 164 -7.45 -23.36 -15.52
C SER A 164 -7.57 -24.18 -14.23
N GLN A 165 -6.48 -24.34 -13.48
CA GLN A 165 -6.41 -25.10 -12.22
C GLN A 165 -6.45 -24.19 -10.98
N ASN A 166 -6.77 -22.90 -11.15
CA ASN A 166 -6.86 -21.97 -10.06
C ASN A 166 -8.04 -22.32 -9.13
N LYS A 167 -7.78 -22.44 -7.83
CA LYS A 167 -8.79 -22.73 -6.79
C LYS A 167 -9.47 -21.47 -6.25
N MET A 168 -8.97 -20.28 -6.57
CA MET A 168 -9.51 -19.02 -6.10
C MET A 168 -10.29 -18.34 -7.21
N GLU A 169 -11.44 -17.79 -6.87
CA GLU A 169 -12.13 -16.87 -7.75
C GLU A 169 -11.41 -15.51 -7.75
N GLY A 170 -11.33 -14.87 -8.91
CA GLY A 170 -10.67 -13.57 -9.09
C GLY A 170 -9.18 -13.64 -9.42
N LEU A 171 -8.44 -12.58 -9.12
CA LEU A 171 -7.05 -12.37 -9.54
C LEU A 171 -6.01 -13.14 -8.72
N MET A 172 -6.40 -13.70 -7.58
CA MET A 172 -5.48 -14.48 -6.75
C MET A 172 -5.30 -15.88 -7.33
N PHE A 173 -4.05 -16.24 -7.65
CA PHE A 173 -3.71 -17.59 -8.05
C PHE A 173 -3.31 -18.43 -6.82
N LYS A 174 -4.05 -19.50 -6.56
CA LYS A 174 -3.74 -20.49 -5.53
C LYS A 174 -4.03 -21.89 -6.05
N MET A 175 -3.05 -22.77 -5.95
CA MET A 175 -3.11 -24.14 -6.41
C MET A 175 -2.44 -25.05 -5.38
N ASP A 176 -3.01 -26.25 -5.13
CA ASP A 176 -2.32 -27.25 -4.34
C ASP A 176 -1.20 -27.88 -5.19
N ASN A 177 -0.06 -28.15 -4.54
CA ASN A 177 1.10 -28.74 -5.20
C ASN A 177 1.56 -28.00 -6.47
N ASP A 178 1.60 -26.66 -6.42
CA ASP A 178 2.05 -25.83 -7.53
C ASP A 178 3.42 -26.32 -8.09
N PRO A 179 3.49 -26.81 -9.34
CA PRO A 179 4.70 -27.38 -9.93
C PRO A 179 5.80 -26.31 -10.16
N ARG A 180 5.47 -25.03 -10.11
CA ARG A 180 6.42 -23.94 -10.24
C ARG A 180 7.29 -23.75 -9.01
N ILE A 181 6.88 -24.33 -7.86
CA ILE A 181 7.59 -24.21 -6.59
C ILE A 181 8.70 -25.25 -6.50
N THR A 182 9.94 -24.81 -6.28
CA THR A 182 11.08 -25.72 -6.08
C THR A 182 10.95 -26.54 -4.79
N LYS A 183 11.70 -27.64 -4.63
CA LYS A 183 11.72 -28.42 -3.37
C LYS A 183 12.16 -27.56 -2.18
N VAL A 184 13.20 -26.72 -2.38
CA VAL A 184 13.64 -25.72 -1.37
C VAL A 184 12.56 -24.68 -1.16
N GLY A 185 11.92 -24.22 -2.23
CA GLY A 185 10.81 -23.26 -2.17
C GLY A 185 9.65 -23.73 -1.31
N ARG A 186 9.28 -25.02 -1.38
CA ARG A 186 8.25 -25.59 -0.50
C ARG A 186 8.63 -25.51 0.98
N PHE A 187 9.89 -25.82 1.29
CA PHE A 187 10.38 -25.73 2.67
C PHE A 187 10.36 -24.28 3.18
N ILE A 188 10.95 -23.35 2.45
CA ILE A 188 11.02 -21.95 2.91
C ILE A 188 9.65 -21.28 3.01
N ARG A 189 8.68 -21.65 2.15
CA ARG A 189 7.29 -21.18 2.23
C ARG A 189 6.54 -21.75 3.44
N LYS A 190 6.77 -23.05 3.74
CA LYS A 190 6.13 -23.69 4.90
C LYS A 190 6.43 -22.94 6.22
N PHE A 191 7.64 -22.39 6.36
CA PHE A 191 8.08 -21.65 7.54
C PHE A 191 8.07 -20.13 7.35
N SER A 192 7.51 -19.63 6.22
CA SER A 192 7.50 -18.21 5.86
C SER A 192 8.89 -17.54 5.83
N ILE A 193 9.95 -18.36 5.66
CA ILE A 193 11.33 -17.89 5.53
C ILE A 193 11.52 -17.06 4.26
N ASP A 194 10.78 -17.41 3.19
CA ASP A 194 10.79 -16.67 1.93
C ASP A 194 10.41 -15.19 2.10
N GLU A 195 9.71 -14.84 3.15
CA GLU A 195 9.26 -13.46 3.40
C GLU A 195 10.23 -12.64 4.28
N LEU A 196 11.29 -13.25 4.82
CA LEU A 196 12.25 -12.54 5.68
C LEU A 196 12.90 -11.31 5.00
N PRO A 197 13.22 -11.31 3.69
CA PRO A 197 13.75 -10.10 3.05
C PRO A 197 12.82 -8.88 3.12
N GLN A 198 11.52 -9.06 3.43
CA GLN A 198 10.58 -7.95 3.62
C GLN A 198 10.91 -7.09 4.86
N PHE A 199 11.72 -7.58 5.80
CA PHE A 199 12.21 -6.75 6.90
C PHE A 199 13.05 -5.56 6.40
N TYR A 200 13.69 -5.67 5.25
CA TYR A 200 14.30 -4.53 4.58
C TYR A 200 13.26 -3.47 4.17
N ASN A 201 12.10 -3.90 3.68
CA ASN A 201 10.99 -2.98 3.38
C ASN A 201 10.45 -2.29 4.64
N VAL A 202 10.43 -3.01 5.79
CA VAL A 202 10.06 -2.42 7.09
C VAL A 202 11.06 -1.37 7.53
N LEU A 203 12.37 -1.63 7.43
CA LEU A 203 13.42 -0.67 7.75
C LEU A 203 13.33 0.57 6.87
N ARG A 204 13.15 0.38 5.58
CA ARG A 204 13.00 1.44 4.60
C ARG A 204 11.74 2.29 4.86
N GLY A 205 10.72 1.72 5.49
CA GLY A 205 9.45 2.38 5.81
C GLY A 205 8.36 2.20 4.76
N ASP A 206 8.58 1.35 3.78
CA ASP A 206 7.55 0.96 2.79
C ASP A 206 6.50 0.05 3.44
N MET A 207 6.92 -0.73 4.45
CA MET A 207 6.08 -1.67 5.20
C MET A 207 6.19 -1.44 6.72
N SER A 208 5.36 -2.13 7.47
CA SER A 208 5.38 -2.22 8.93
C SER A 208 5.41 -3.70 9.35
N LEU A 209 5.81 -3.97 10.60
CA LEU A 209 5.72 -5.32 11.17
C LEU A 209 4.27 -5.83 11.19
N VAL A 210 3.33 -4.95 11.42
CA VAL A 210 1.89 -5.25 11.51
C VAL A 210 1.11 -4.32 10.59
N GLY A 211 0.29 -4.90 9.72
CA GLY A 211 -0.55 -4.17 8.77
C GLY A 211 -1.29 -5.11 7.83
N THR A 212 -2.02 -4.56 6.89
CA THR A 212 -2.71 -5.34 5.85
C THR A 212 -1.74 -5.81 4.77
N ARG A 213 -2.02 -6.94 4.13
CA ARG A 213 -1.24 -7.40 2.98
C ARG A 213 -1.26 -6.36 1.86
N PRO A 214 -0.10 -5.98 1.29
CA PRO A 214 -0.06 -5.08 0.14
C PRO A 214 -0.63 -5.77 -1.11
N PRO A 215 -1.62 -5.15 -1.80
CA PRO A 215 -2.18 -5.70 -3.02
C PRO A 215 -1.18 -5.65 -4.20
N THR A 216 -1.43 -6.48 -5.22
CA THR A 216 -0.78 -6.37 -6.53
C THR A 216 -1.32 -5.15 -7.28
N LEU A 217 -0.68 -4.80 -8.41
CA LEU A 217 -1.20 -3.78 -9.32
C LEU A 217 -2.59 -4.18 -9.84
N ASP A 218 -2.74 -5.40 -10.33
CA ASP A 218 -3.99 -5.91 -10.90
C ASP A 218 -5.13 -5.95 -9.85
N GLU A 219 -4.81 -6.30 -8.58
CA GLU A 219 -5.78 -6.23 -7.47
C GLU A 219 -6.18 -4.78 -7.19
N PHE A 220 -5.24 -3.84 -7.27
CA PHE A 220 -5.47 -2.43 -6.97
C PHE A 220 -6.31 -1.73 -8.05
N GLU A 221 -6.16 -2.09 -9.32
CA GLU A 221 -6.96 -1.57 -10.43
C GLU A 221 -8.47 -1.87 -10.25
N GLN A 222 -8.81 -2.90 -9.46
CA GLN A 222 -10.20 -3.27 -9.16
C GLN A 222 -10.72 -2.70 -7.83
N TYR A 223 -9.92 -1.83 -7.17
CA TYR A 223 -10.35 -1.24 -5.90
C TYR A 223 -11.42 -0.16 -6.13
N SER A 224 -12.46 -0.25 -5.29
CA SER A 224 -13.40 0.86 -5.07
C SER A 224 -12.90 1.76 -3.93
N SER A 225 -13.54 2.91 -3.73
CA SER A 225 -13.28 3.83 -2.61
C SER A 225 -13.26 3.14 -1.25
N HIS A 226 -14.17 2.19 -1.03
CA HIS A 226 -14.22 1.42 0.22
C HIS A 226 -12.98 0.52 0.43
N HIS A 227 -12.48 -0.09 -0.64
CA HIS A 227 -11.25 -0.90 -0.57
C HIS A 227 -10.01 -0.05 -0.30
N LYS A 228 -9.95 1.19 -0.81
CA LYS A 228 -8.83 2.10 -0.63
C LYS A 228 -8.56 2.41 0.85
N ARG A 229 -9.59 2.40 1.71
CA ARG A 229 -9.43 2.57 3.16
C ARG A 229 -8.37 1.64 3.77
N ARG A 230 -8.19 0.43 3.23
CA ARG A 230 -7.17 -0.52 3.69
C ARG A 230 -5.74 -0.01 3.47
N LEU A 231 -5.56 0.92 2.53
CA LEU A 231 -4.26 1.50 2.17
C LEU A 231 -3.92 2.77 2.96
N SER A 232 -4.83 3.26 3.80
CA SER A 232 -4.57 4.44 4.64
C SER A 232 -3.46 4.23 5.69
N LEU A 233 -3.12 2.97 5.96
CA LEU A 233 -2.01 2.56 6.82
C LEU A 233 -0.90 1.88 5.98
N ARG A 234 0.33 1.87 6.55
CA ARG A 234 1.40 1.08 5.93
C ARG A 234 1.03 -0.41 5.90
N PRO A 235 1.27 -1.11 4.78
CA PRO A 235 1.04 -2.53 4.70
C PRO A 235 1.93 -3.28 5.68
N GLY A 236 1.44 -4.42 6.14
CA GLY A 236 2.15 -5.32 7.04
C GLY A 236 2.97 -6.36 6.31
N ARG A 237 3.88 -6.93 7.06
CA ARG A 237 4.62 -8.11 6.67
C ARG A 237 3.76 -9.37 6.85
#